data_d4900a53d6fe2a3573e59a1573124f28
#
_entry.id   d4900a53d6fe2a3573e59a1573124f28
#
_cell.length_a   1.000
_cell.length_b   1.000
_cell.length_c   1.000
_cell.angle_alpha   90.00
_cell.angle_beta   90.00
_cell.angle_gamma   90.00
#
_symmetry.space_group_name_H-M   'P 1'
#
loop_
_entity.id
_entity.type
_entity.pdbx_description
1 polymer ?
#
loop_
_entity_poly.entity_id
_entity_poly.type
_entity_poly.pdbx_seq_one_letter_code
_entity_poly.pdbx_strand_id
1 'polypeptide(L)'
;MIFSFAKRMLTTVEPRLLWKLGFNFGLKGMVSVERFKNRLKKGVHFPPFLFISVINTCNLRCQGCWVDVAAKQSTINKDTLNRVITDAKRKGNSYFGILGGEPFMHPDIL
;
A
#
# COMPACT_ATOMS: atom_id res chain seq x y z
N MET A 1 -23.15 4.08 14.72
CA MET A 1 -21.84 4.57 14.24
C MET A 1 -21.49 4.11 12.82
N ILE A 2 -21.59 2.81 12.48
CA ILE A 2 -21.28 2.30 11.13
C ILE A 2 -22.23 2.87 10.05
N PHE A 3 -23.53 2.93 10.33
CA PHE A 3 -24.53 3.48 9.39
C PHE A 3 -24.31 4.97 9.08
N SER A 4 -23.95 5.78 10.06
CA SER A 4 -23.66 7.21 9.84
C SER A 4 -22.36 7.41 9.04
N PHE A 5 -21.35 6.56 9.26
CA PHE A 5 -20.11 6.55 8.46
C PHE A 5 -20.40 6.16 7.00
N ALA A 6 -21.14 5.06 6.78
CA ALA A 6 -21.51 4.60 5.45
C ALA A 6 -22.33 5.66 4.69
N LYS A 7 -23.31 6.29 5.38
CA LYS A 7 -24.11 7.39 4.82
C LYS A 7 -23.21 8.56 4.40
N ARG A 8 -22.29 9.00 5.26
CA ARG A 8 -21.33 10.07 4.93
C ARG A 8 -20.44 9.71 3.74
N MET A 9 -19.91 8.49 3.70
CA MET A 9 -19.12 8.04 2.54
C MET A 9 -19.93 8.14 1.24
N LEU A 10 -21.18 7.64 1.24
CA LEU A 10 -22.01 7.64 0.04
C LEU A 10 -22.48 9.04 -0.38
N THR A 11 -22.58 9.99 0.56
CA THR A 11 -23.07 11.35 0.26
C THR A 11 -21.95 12.37 0.02
N THR A 12 -20.74 12.15 0.53
CA THR A 12 -19.65 13.13 0.51
C THR A 12 -18.53 12.76 -0.47
N VAL A 13 -18.35 11.45 -0.74
CA VAL A 13 -17.28 10.99 -1.65
C VAL A 13 -17.82 10.88 -3.08
N GLU A 14 -17.06 11.37 -4.05
CA GLU A 14 -17.42 11.22 -5.46
C GLU A 14 -17.70 9.76 -5.84
N PRO A 15 -18.81 9.48 -6.56
CA PRO A 15 -19.18 8.12 -6.98
C PRO A 15 -18.07 7.38 -7.72
N ARG A 16 -17.28 8.10 -8.51
CA ARG A 16 -16.11 7.57 -9.23
C ARG A 16 -15.02 7.03 -8.29
N LEU A 17 -14.79 7.71 -7.17
CA LEU A 17 -13.81 7.27 -6.16
C LEU A 17 -14.34 6.07 -5.36
N LEU A 18 -15.63 6.08 -5.03
CA LEU A 18 -16.30 4.92 -4.38
C LEU A 18 -16.24 3.68 -5.26
N TRP A 19 -16.50 3.84 -6.57
CA TRP A 19 -16.37 2.75 -7.52
C TRP A 19 -14.94 2.21 -7.60
N LYS A 20 -13.94 3.09 -7.72
CA LYS A 20 -12.52 2.70 -7.72
C LYS A 20 -12.12 1.97 -6.44
N LEU A 21 -12.57 2.46 -5.29
CA LEU A 21 -12.30 1.83 -4.00
C LEU A 21 -12.94 0.44 -3.94
N GLY A 22 -14.23 0.33 -4.23
CA GLY A 22 -14.97 -0.93 -4.22
C GLY A 22 -14.41 -1.95 -5.18
N PHE A 23 -14.10 -1.55 -6.40
CA PHE A 23 -13.54 -2.44 -7.42
C PHE A 23 -12.10 -2.88 -7.09
N ASN A 24 -11.21 -1.93 -6.74
CA ASN A 24 -9.80 -2.28 -6.54
C ASN A 24 -9.56 -2.95 -5.17
N PHE A 25 -10.17 -2.43 -4.12
CA PHE A 25 -9.98 -2.97 -2.78
C PHE A 25 -10.91 -4.17 -2.51
N GLY A 26 -12.18 -4.07 -2.89
CA GLY A 26 -13.14 -5.16 -2.73
C GLY A 26 -12.86 -6.32 -3.69
N LEU A 27 -13.21 -6.15 -4.96
CA LEU A 27 -13.17 -7.26 -5.91
C LEU A 27 -11.75 -7.76 -6.20
N LYS A 28 -10.83 -6.88 -6.60
CA LYS A 28 -9.42 -7.27 -6.87
C LYS A 28 -8.72 -7.75 -5.60
N GLY A 29 -9.02 -7.15 -4.43
CA GLY A 29 -8.48 -7.57 -3.15
C GLY A 29 -8.89 -9.00 -2.81
N MET A 30 -10.18 -9.34 -2.93
CA MET A 30 -10.67 -10.72 -2.73
C MET A 30 -10.00 -11.72 -3.65
N VAL A 31 -9.90 -11.40 -4.94
CA VAL A 31 -9.20 -12.26 -5.92
C VAL A 31 -7.72 -12.44 -5.54
N SER A 32 -7.06 -11.38 -5.08
CA SER A 32 -5.67 -11.45 -4.65
C SER A 32 -5.47 -12.36 -3.42
N VAL A 33 -6.38 -12.27 -2.45
CA VAL A 33 -6.37 -13.14 -1.26
C VAL A 33 -6.60 -14.61 -1.65
N GLU A 34 -7.54 -14.89 -2.55
CA GLU A 34 -7.81 -16.25 -2.98
C GLU A 34 -6.61 -16.85 -3.76
N ARG A 35 -6.00 -16.06 -4.63
CA ARG A 35 -4.74 -16.45 -5.31
C ARG A 35 -3.62 -16.71 -4.30
N PHE A 36 -3.53 -15.91 -3.23
CA PHE A 36 -2.57 -16.13 -2.16
C PHE A 36 -2.80 -17.46 -1.44
N LYS A 37 -4.04 -17.76 -1.04
CA LYS A 37 -4.39 -19.05 -0.42
C LYS A 37 -4.00 -20.24 -1.30
N ASN A 38 -4.27 -20.14 -2.61
CA ASN A 38 -3.92 -21.17 -3.57
C ASN A 38 -2.40 -21.32 -3.76
N ARG A 39 -1.64 -20.22 -3.68
CA ARG A 39 -0.17 -20.26 -3.68
C ARG A 39 0.39 -20.89 -2.41
N LEU A 40 -0.17 -20.59 -1.24
CA LEU A 40 0.24 -21.20 0.03
C LEU A 40 0.12 -22.71 -0.02
N LYS A 41 -0.96 -23.26 -0.60
CA LYS A 41 -1.11 -24.72 -0.81
C LYS A 41 0.00 -25.34 -1.67
N LYS A 42 0.66 -24.52 -2.51
CA LYS A 42 1.78 -24.90 -3.39
C LYS A 42 3.15 -24.56 -2.79
N GLY A 43 3.21 -24.16 -1.51
CA GLY A 43 4.46 -23.80 -0.83
C GLY A 43 5.02 -22.42 -1.25
N VAL A 44 4.25 -21.58 -1.97
CA VAL A 44 4.70 -20.27 -2.39
C VAL A 44 4.18 -19.19 -1.45
N HIS A 45 5.08 -18.62 -0.66
CA HIS A 45 4.79 -17.60 0.36
C HIS A 45 4.98 -16.18 -0.20
N PHE A 46 4.06 -15.71 -1.05
CA PHE A 46 4.07 -14.33 -1.53
C PHE A 46 2.77 -13.61 -1.11
N PRO A 47 2.83 -12.53 -0.32
CA PRO A 47 1.66 -11.90 0.29
C PRO A 47 0.72 -11.24 -0.75
N PRO A 48 -0.59 -11.15 -0.43
CA PRO A 48 -1.58 -10.49 -1.31
C PRO A 48 -1.50 -8.97 -1.26
N PHE A 49 -0.94 -8.42 -0.18
CA PHE A 49 -0.72 -6.98 0.03
C PHE A 49 0.76 -6.75 0.30
N LEU A 50 1.29 -5.65 -0.19
CA LEU A 50 2.68 -5.30 0.01
C LEU A 50 2.78 -3.88 0.59
N PHE A 51 3.56 -3.75 1.66
CA PHE A 51 3.94 -2.46 2.21
C PHE A 51 5.41 -2.20 1.87
N ILE A 52 5.70 -1.04 1.31
CA ILE A 52 7.02 -0.67 0.82
C ILE A 52 7.47 0.59 1.54
N SER A 53 8.53 0.49 2.35
CA SER A 53 9.19 1.66 2.93
C SER A 53 10.11 2.26 1.88
N VAL A 54 9.77 3.46 1.40
CA VAL A 54 10.47 4.10 0.28
C VAL A 54 11.59 5.03 0.72
N ILE A 55 11.53 5.54 1.95
CA ILE A 55 12.49 6.50 2.52
C ILE A 55 12.46 6.42 4.04
N ASN A 56 13.59 6.64 4.70
CA ASN A 56 13.64 6.78 6.16
C ASN A 56 13.79 8.23 6.65
N THR A 57 13.92 9.19 5.74
CA THR A 57 13.92 10.62 6.10
C THR A 57 12.51 11.05 6.50
N CYS A 58 12.41 11.87 7.55
CA CYS A 58 11.14 12.37 8.07
C CYS A 58 11.31 13.77 8.66
N ASN A 59 10.37 14.65 8.38
CA ASN A 59 10.29 15.99 8.97
C ASN A 59 9.39 16.05 10.22
N LEU A 60 8.79 14.91 10.60
CA LEU A 60 7.92 14.78 11.77
C LEU A 60 8.66 14.09 12.94
N ARG A 61 8.10 14.22 14.14
CA ARG A 61 8.60 13.59 15.38
C ARG A 61 7.43 12.98 16.14
N CYS A 62 6.83 11.93 15.55
CA CYS A 62 5.69 11.25 16.15
C CYS A 62 6.12 10.41 17.34
N GLN A 63 5.36 10.50 18.45
CA GLN A 63 5.60 9.67 19.61
C GLN A 63 5.38 8.19 19.28
N GLY A 64 6.34 7.33 19.65
CA GLY A 64 6.25 5.89 19.36
C GLY A 64 6.49 5.52 17.88
N CYS A 65 7.09 6.42 17.11
CA CYS A 65 7.43 6.14 15.71
C CYS A 65 8.43 5.00 15.60
N TRP A 66 8.18 4.07 14.68
CA TRP A 66 9.05 2.92 14.42
C TRP A 66 10.28 3.27 13.56
N VAL A 67 10.26 4.45 12.90
CA VAL A 67 11.35 4.90 12.03
C VAL A 67 12.44 5.56 12.84
N ASP A 68 13.66 5.06 12.74
CA ASP A 68 14.84 5.72 13.29
C ASP A 68 15.31 6.82 12.31
N VAL A 69 14.94 8.06 12.62
CA VAL A 69 15.32 9.24 11.82
C VAL A 69 16.77 9.66 12.02
N ALA A 70 17.46 9.12 13.02
CA ALA A 70 18.89 9.35 13.24
C ALA A 70 19.76 8.38 12.44
N ALA A 71 19.19 7.29 11.93
CA ALA A 71 19.89 6.34 11.10
C ALA A 71 20.36 6.99 9.80
N LYS A 72 21.37 6.36 9.17
CA LYS A 72 21.84 6.79 7.83
C LYS A 72 20.67 6.88 6.86
N GLN A 73 20.53 8.02 6.19
CA GLN A 73 19.47 8.25 5.23
C GLN A 73 19.53 7.23 4.09
N SER A 74 18.38 6.67 3.76
CA SER A 74 18.20 5.69 2.71
C SER A 74 16.92 5.97 1.94
N THR A 75 17.01 5.93 0.63
CA THR A 75 15.89 6.17 -0.29
C THR A 75 15.93 5.11 -1.38
N ILE A 76 14.79 4.49 -1.66
CA ILE A 76 14.69 3.57 -2.79
C ILE A 76 14.63 4.38 -4.09
N ASN A 77 15.40 4.01 -5.10
CA ASN A 77 15.31 4.69 -6.39
C ASN A 77 14.06 4.27 -7.18
N LYS A 78 13.61 5.13 -8.07
CA LYS A 78 12.41 4.96 -8.90
C LYS A 78 12.41 3.66 -9.70
N ASP A 79 13.54 3.28 -10.30
CA ASP A 79 13.62 2.07 -11.13
C ASP A 79 13.46 0.80 -10.30
N THR A 80 14.08 0.76 -9.13
CA THR A 80 13.92 -0.34 -8.18
C THR A 80 12.48 -0.43 -7.68
N LEU A 81 11.87 0.70 -7.31
CA LEU A 81 10.47 0.74 -6.89
C LEU A 81 9.54 0.23 -8.00
N ASN A 82 9.73 0.69 -9.23
CA ASN A 82 8.95 0.24 -10.39
C ASN A 82 9.11 -1.26 -10.65
N ARG A 83 10.31 -1.82 -10.54
CA ARG A 83 10.53 -3.26 -10.68
C ARG A 83 9.79 -4.04 -9.60
N VAL A 84 9.93 -3.63 -8.33
CA VAL A 84 9.25 -4.29 -7.20
C VAL A 84 7.74 -4.30 -7.42
N ILE A 85 7.14 -3.15 -7.75
CA ILE A 85 5.70 -3.03 -7.99
C ILE A 85 5.28 -3.88 -9.19
N THR A 86 6.03 -3.85 -10.28
CA THR A 86 5.72 -4.61 -11.50
C THR A 86 5.75 -6.11 -11.25
N ASP A 87 6.79 -6.60 -10.58
CA ASP A 87 6.92 -8.02 -10.27
C ASP A 87 5.87 -8.49 -9.27
N ALA A 88 5.53 -7.66 -8.28
CA ALA A 88 4.45 -7.95 -7.35
C ALA A 88 3.09 -8.01 -8.06
N LYS A 89 2.81 -7.10 -9.01
CA LYS A 89 1.59 -7.15 -9.83
C LYS A 89 1.51 -8.42 -10.67
N ARG A 90 2.62 -8.84 -11.29
CA ARG A 90 2.67 -10.11 -12.05
C ARG A 90 2.35 -11.31 -11.16
N LYS A 91 2.73 -11.27 -9.90
CA LYS A 91 2.39 -12.28 -8.89
C LYS A 91 0.97 -12.13 -8.30
N GLY A 92 0.18 -11.19 -8.82
CA GLY A 92 -1.22 -10.99 -8.45
C GLY A 92 -1.42 -10.16 -7.18
N ASN A 93 -0.42 -9.37 -6.79
CA ASN A 93 -0.60 -8.37 -5.74
C ASN A 93 -1.43 -7.20 -6.30
N SER A 94 -2.42 -6.75 -5.56
CA SER A 94 -3.35 -5.69 -5.99
C SER A 94 -3.33 -4.46 -5.09
N TYR A 95 -2.64 -4.53 -3.97
CA TYR A 95 -2.59 -3.44 -3.01
C TYR A 95 -1.15 -3.16 -2.56
N PHE A 96 -0.78 -1.89 -2.61
CA PHE A 96 0.52 -1.39 -2.18
C PHE A 96 0.32 -0.28 -1.17
N GLY A 97 0.82 -0.48 0.05
CA GLY A 97 0.95 0.58 1.04
C GLY A 97 2.34 1.19 0.93
N ILE A 98 2.42 2.49 0.74
CA ILE A 98 3.68 3.20 0.74
C ILE A 98 3.95 3.72 2.14
N LEU A 99 5.07 3.33 2.69
CA LEU A 99 5.54 3.69 4.02
C LEU A 99 6.89 4.40 3.92
N GLY A 100 7.37 4.84 5.07
CA GLY A 100 8.70 5.44 5.20
C GLY A 100 8.80 6.23 6.49
N GLY A 101 9.73 7.16 6.52
CA GLY A 101 9.67 8.27 7.44
C GLY A 101 8.46 9.15 7.08
N GLU A 102 8.63 10.09 6.16
CA GLU A 102 7.54 10.78 5.50
C GLU A 102 7.59 10.46 3.99
N PRO A 103 6.69 9.60 3.46
CA PRO A 103 6.75 9.19 2.06
C PRO A 103 6.73 10.34 1.05
N PHE A 104 6.02 11.44 1.35
CA PHE A 104 5.98 12.63 0.48
C PHE A 104 7.29 13.41 0.41
N MET A 105 8.29 13.07 1.23
CA MET A 105 9.66 13.58 1.08
C MET A 105 10.47 12.80 0.02
N HIS A 106 9.92 11.71 -0.52
CA HIS A 106 10.57 10.97 -1.60
C HIS A 106 10.44 11.76 -2.91
N PRO A 107 11.53 12.01 -3.66
CA PRO A 107 11.52 12.92 -4.82
C PRO A 107 10.62 12.46 -5.97
N ASP A 108 10.38 11.16 -6.10
CA ASP A 108 9.64 10.56 -7.22
C ASP A 108 8.30 9.95 -6.79
N ILE A 109 7.71 10.36 -5.65
CA ILE A 109 6.49 9.70 -5.15
C ILE A 109 5.21 10.24 -5.82
N LEU A 110 5.26 11.44 -6.38
CA LEU A 110 4.15 12.12 -7.06
C LEU A 110 4.29 12.07 -8.57
#